data_9178bcabce5914f2829b37c7a23cba79
#
_entry.id   9178bcabce5914f2829b37c7a23cba79
#
_cell.length_a   1.000
_cell.length_b   1.000
_cell.length_c   1.000
_cell.angle_alpha   90.00
_cell.angle_beta   90.00
_cell.angle_gamma   90.00
#
_symmetry.space_group_name_H-M   'P 1'
#
loop_
_entity.id
_entity.type
_entity.pdbx_description
1 polymer ?
#
loop_
_entity_poly.entity_id
_entity_poly.type
_entity_poly.pdbx_seq_one_letter_code
_entity_poly.pdbx_strand_id
1 'polypeptide(L)'
;PLREEALSVCYRTPATIMEAAEETVTHLGHPPVYPVRSVRDLPDCLEVTDLSQSPQGGQPEAWASLLREVVTQESARLDEQVGAGVGRIAVITPSPRRTEALLRQDPDLVAAMEAPGGDVLRSRLLVVDPVLSKGLEFDVVVLVDPAEIGERSAGDLYVAMTRPTRRLRVVSRLPLPRGLEPRSS
;
A
#
# COMPACT_ATOMS: atom_id res chain seq x y z
N PRO A 1 -37.21 -6.01 18.08
CA PRO A 1 -36.12 -5.08 17.78
C PRO A 1 -35.43 -5.56 16.50
N LEU A 2 -35.61 -4.78 15.40
CA LEU A 2 -34.92 -4.98 14.14
C LEU A 2 -33.46 -4.73 14.38
N ARG A 3 -32.60 -5.75 14.22
CA ARG A 3 -31.19 -5.55 14.06
C ARG A 3 -30.97 -4.91 12.69
N GLU A 4 -30.69 -3.63 12.66
CA GLU A 4 -30.08 -2.99 11.50
C GLU A 4 -28.66 -3.54 11.35
N GLU A 5 -28.49 -4.56 10.55
CA GLU A 5 -27.21 -4.95 10.04
C GLU A 5 -26.82 -3.92 8.97
N ALA A 6 -26.06 -2.91 9.36
CA ALA A 6 -25.46 -1.99 8.42
C ALA A 6 -24.40 -2.76 7.61
N LEU A 7 -24.79 -3.30 6.47
CA LEU A 7 -23.89 -3.87 5.48
C LEU A 7 -23.13 -2.71 4.81
N SER A 8 -21.92 -2.44 5.26
CA SER A 8 -21.02 -1.57 4.54
C SER A 8 -20.48 -2.31 3.32
N VAL A 9 -20.89 -1.89 2.13
CA VAL A 9 -20.43 -2.44 0.87
C VAL A 9 -19.35 -1.52 0.30
N CYS A 10 -18.15 -2.08 0.04
CA CYS A 10 -17.08 -1.37 -0.63
C CYS A 10 -17.05 -1.76 -2.12
N TYR A 11 -17.11 -0.76 -2.99
CA TYR A 11 -17.04 -0.95 -4.43
C TYR A 11 -15.65 -0.70 -5.01
N ARG A 12 -14.70 -0.22 -4.20
CA ARG A 12 -13.43 0.34 -4.65
C ARG A 12 -12.25 -0.60 -4.40
N THR A 13 -12.09 -1.07 -3.17
CA THR A 13 -10.98 -1.95 -2.80
C THR A 13 -11.30 -3.41 -3.14
N PRO A 14 -10.42 -4.14 -3.83
CA PRO A 14 -10.61 -5.55 -4.11
C PRO A 14 -10.83 -6.39 -2.86
N ALA A 15 -11.65 -7.44 -2.96
CA ALA A 15 -12.04 -8.29 -1.83
C ALA A 15 -10.85 -8.92 -1.10
N THR A 16 -9.87 -9.45 -1.85
CA THR A 16 -8.65 -10.04 -1.26
C THR A 16 -7.88 -9.03 -0.40
N ILE A 17 -7.78 -7.78 -0.83
CA ILE A 17 -7.10 -6.71 -0.07
C ILE A 17 -7.92 -6.36 1.17
N MET A 18 -9.23 -6.22 1.03
CA MET A 18 -10.12 -5.88 2.14
C MET A 18 -10.10 -6.94 3.24
N GLU A 19 -10.16 -8.22 2.87
CA GLU A 19 -10.06 -9.35 3.80
C GLU A 19 -8.72 -9.34 4.54
N ALA A 20 -7.62 -9.11 3.83
CA ALA A 20 -6.29 -9.00 4.44
C ALA A 20 -6.21 -7.83 5.43
N ALA A 21 -6.81 -6.69 5.10
CA ALA A 21 -6.83 -5.52 5.99
C ALA A 21 -7.64 -5.80 7.27
N GLU A 22 -8.81 -6.39 7.15
CA GLU A 22 -9.67 -6.74 8.30
C GLU A 22 -9.02 -7.82 9.18
N GLU A 23 -8.43 -8.84 8.58
CA GLU A 23 -7.70 -9.89 9.29
C GLU A 23 -6.52 -9.30 10.07
N THR A 24 -5.75 -8.43 9.44
CA THR A 24 -4.58 -7.81 10.06
C THR A 24 -4.97 -6.97 11.28
N VAL A 25 -5.96 -6.10 11.17
CA VAL A 25 -6.37 -5.26 12.32
C VAL A 25 -7.05 -6.07 13.41
N THR A 26 -7.72 -7.16 13.07
CA THR A 26 -8.29 -8.10 14.03
C THR A 26 -7.18 -8.76 14.87
N HIS A 27 -6.09 -9.20 14.24
CA HIS A 27 -4.92 -9.74 14.94
C HIS A 27 -4.17 -8.70 15.78
N LEU A 28 -4.28 -7.43 15.43
CA LEU A 28 -3.76 -6.32 16.24
C LEU A 28 -4.69 -5.94 17.42
N GLY A 29 -5.81 -6.66 17.61
CA GLY A 29 -6.75 -6.42 18.70
C GLY A 29 -7.80 -5.34 18.41
N HIS A 30 -7.94 -4.94 17.16
CA HIS A 30 -8.90 -3.91 16.71
C HIS A 30 -9.83 -4.43 15.61
N PRO A 31 -10.66 -5.48 15.90
CA PRO A 31 -11.58 -5.99 14.90
C PRO A 31 -12.55 -4.89 14.44
N PRO A 32 -12.88 -4.83 13.16
CA PRO A 32 -13.84 -3.86 12.65
C PRO A 32 -15.20 -4.07 13.28
N VAL A 33 -15.85 -2.99 13.72
CA VAL A 33 -17.20 -3.04 14.32
C VAL A 33 -18.22 -3.48 13.27
N TYR A 34 -18.03 -3.05 12.04
CA TYR A 34 -18.82 -3.41 10.88
C TYR A 34 -17.91 -3.95 9.78
N PRO A 35 -17.89 -5.27 9.55
CA PRO A 35 -17.11 -5.84 8.45
C PRO A 35 -17.59 -5.26 7.11
N VAL A 36 -16.62 -4.86 6.28
CA VAL A 36 -16.88 -4.34 4.94
C VAL A 36 -16.76 -5.47 3.94
N ARG A 37 -17.82 -5.72 3.17
CA ARG A 37 -17.74 -6.64 2.03
C ARG A 37 -17.39 -5.87 0.77
N SER A 38 -16.33 -6.29 0.10
CA SER A 38 -16.07 -5.84 -1.26
C SER A 38 -16.87 -6.68 -2.25
N VAL A 39 -17.51 -6.03 -3.21
CA VAL A 39 -18.27 -6.69 -4.30
C VAL A 39 -17.40 -7.02 -5.51
N ARG A 40 -16.15 -6.63 -5.49
CA ARG A 40 -15.22 -6.79 -6.60
C ARG A 40 -13.92 -7.41 -6.10
N ASP A 41 -13.37 -8.33 -6.88
CA ASP A 41 -12.01 -8.83 -6.70
C ASP A 41 -11.23 -8.75 -8.00
N LEU A 42 -9.91 -8.73 -7.90
CA LEU A 42 -9.00 -8.69 -9.02
C LEU A 42 -7.91 -9.74 -8.82
N PRO A 43 -7.50 -10.46 -9.87
CA PRO A 43 -6.38 -11.39 -9.79
C PRO A 43 -5.09 -10.63 -9.49
N ASP A 44 -4.19 -11.26 -8.74
CA ASP A 44 -2.88 -10.71 -8.38
C ASP A 44 -2.91 -9.31 -7.78
N CYS A 45 -3.99 -8.97 -7.05
CA CYS A 45 -4.15 -7.64 -6.45
C CYS A 45 -3.35 -7.45 -5.15
N LEU A 46 -2.86 -8.52 -4.55
CA LEU A 46 -2.05 -8.49 -3.32
C LEU A 46 -0.76 -9.28 -3.52
N GLU A 47 0.38 -8.62 -3.37
CA GLU A 47 1.69 -9.24 -3.37
C GLU A 47 2.51 -8.75 -2.19
N VAL A 48 3.16 -9.67 -1.49
CA VAL A 48 3.91 -9.39 -0.27
C VAL A 48 5.34 -9.88 -0.40
N THR A 49 6.31 -9.00 -0.14
CA THR A 49 7.73 -9.33 -0.03
C THR A 49 8.17 -9.12 1.41
N ASP A 50 8.57 -10.20 2.06
CA ASP A 50 9.11 -10.20 3.42
C ASP A 50 10.62 -10.37 3.39
N LEU A 51 11.34 -9.34 3.82
CA LEU A 51 12.80 -9.33 3.94
C LEU A 51 13.27 -9.43 5.39
N SER A 52 12.38 -9.69 6.34
CA SER A 52 12.74 -9.71 7.77
C SER A 52 13.79 -10.78 8.12
N GLN A 53 13.84 -11.85 7.33
CA GLN A 53 14.82 -12.93 7.46
C GLN A 53 15.92 -12.89 6.39
N SER A 54 15.91 -11.88 5.53
CA SER A 54 16.88 -11.72 4.45
C SER A 54 18.01 -10.76 4.84
N PRO A 55 19.28 -11.10 4.57
CA PRO A 55 20.38 -10.16 4.74
C PRO A 55 20.20 -8.84 3.97
N GLN A 56 19.46 -8.88 2.87
CA GLN A 56 19.18 -7.71 2.03
C GLN A 56 18.34 -6.66 2.76
N GLY A 57 17.43 -7.07 3.65
CA GLY A 57 16.61 -6.16 4.43
C GLY A 57 17.41 -5.24 5.37
N GLY A 58 18.57 -5.71 5.83
CA GLY A 58 19.47 -4.94 6.70
C GLY A 58 20.52 -4.09 5.96
N GLN A 59 20.63 -4.21 4.64
CA GLN A 59 21.62 -3.48 3.83
C GLN A 59 20.97 -2.26 3.16
N PRO A 60 21.39 -1.02 3.50
CA PRO A 60 20.73 0.20 3.00
C PRO A 60 20.67 0.30 1.47
N GLU A 61 21.75 -0.05 0.77
CA GLU A 61 21.80 0.02 -0.69
C GLU A 61 20.93 -1.02 -1.36
N ALA A 62 20.90 -2.24 -0.82
CA ALA A 62 20.06 -3.31 -1.33
C ALA A 62 18.58 -2.99 -1.13
N TRP A 63 18.24 -2.44 0.02
CA TRP A 63 16.88 -1.96 0.30
C TRP A 63 16.46 -0.83 -0.65
N ALA A 64 17.31 0.18 -0.82
CA ALA A 64 17.03 1.30 -1.71
C ALA A 64 16.83 0.84 -3.16
N SER A 65 17.67 -0.08 -3.63
CA SER A 65 17.58 -0.67 -4.96
C SER A 65 16.29 -1.44 -5.15
N LEU A 66 15.93 -2.31 -4.18
CA LEU A 66 14.71 -3.08 -4.22
C LEU A 66 13.47 -2.18 -4.23
N LEU A 67 13.44 -1.15 -3.41
CA LEU A 67 12.29 -0.25 -3.33
C LEU A 67 12.08 0.50 -4.66
N ARG A 68 13.16 1.00 -5.28
CA ARG A 68 13.08 1.62 -6.61
C ARG A 68 12.59 0.63 -7.66
N GLU A 69 13.13 -0.59 -7.65
CA GLU A 69 12.71 -1.65 -8.57
C GLU A 69 11.22 -1.97 -8.42
N VAL A 70 10.73 -2.15 -7.20
CA VAL A 70 9.30 -2.42 -6.93
C VAL A 70 8.42 -1.30 -7.47
N VAL A 71 8.75 -0.04 -7.19
CA VAL A 71 7.94 1.10 -7.67
C VAL A 71 7.98 1.18 -9.20
N THR A 72 9.13 0.94 -9.83
CA THR A 72 9.27 0.91 -11.28
C THR A 72 8.44 -0.22 -11.91
N GLN A 73 8.48 -1.41 -11.34
CA GLN A 73 7.70 -2.56 -11.82
C GLN A 73 6.20 -2.31 -11.70
N GLU A 74 5.75 -1.77 -10.57
CA GLU A 74 4.33 -1.45 -10.38
C GLU A 74 3.86 -0.33 -11.32
N SER A 75 4.73 0.64 -11.60
CA SER A 75 4.45 1.70 -12.59
C SER A 75 4.28 1.13 -14.00
N ALA A 76 5.19 0.27 -14.43
CA ALA A 76 5.11 -0.38 -15.74
C ALA A 76 3.87 -1.28 -15.86
N ARG A 77 3.58 -2.06 -14.83
CA ARG A 77 2.38 -2.91 -14.77
C ARG A 77 1.09 -2.09 -14.86
N LEU A 78 1.03 -0.97 -14.16
CA LEU A 78 -0.12 -0.08 -14.21
C LEU A 78 -0.29 0.55 -15.60
N ASP A 79 0.81 0.95 -16.25
CA ASP A 79 0.79 1.48 -17.62
C ASP A 79 0.21 0.48 -18.63
N GLU A 80 0.56 -0.80 -18.48
CA GLU A 80 0.00 -1.87 -19.34
C GLU A 80 -1.51 -2.04 -19.13
N GLN A 81 -2.01 -1.82 -17.92
CA GLN A 81 -3.41 -2.03 -17.58
C GLN A 81 -4.32 -0.85 -17.94
N VAL A 82 -3.86 0.37 -17.76
CA VAL A 82 -4.71 1.57 -17.87
C VAL A 82 -4.22 2.60 -18.89
N GLY A 83 -3.02 2.40 -19.43
CA GLY A 83 -2.37 3.33 -20.35
C GLY A 83 -1.24 4.12 -19.70
N ALA A 84 -0.24 4.47 -20.49
CA ALA A 84 0.97 5.13 -20.02
C ALA A 84 0.67 6.49 -19.34
N GLY A 85 1.14 6.63 -18.12
CA GLY A 85 1.01 7.86 -17.35
C GLY A 85 -0.38 8.15 -16.77
N VAL A 86 -1.37 7.30 -16.99
CA VAL A 86 -2.78 7.55 -16.61
C VAL A 86 -3.04 7.24 -15.13
N GLY A 87 -2.51 6.14 -14.63
CA GLY A 87 -2.77 5.68 -13.27
C GLY A 87 -1.94 6.39 -12.20
N ARG A 88 -2.36 6.27 -10.94
CA ARG A 88 -1.69 6.86 -9.77
C ARG A 88 -1.18 5.80 -8.81
N ILE A 89 0.02 6.03 -8.29
CA ILE A 89 0.69 5.17 -7.33
C ILE A 89 1.00 5.96 -6.07
N ALA A 90 0.71 5.40 -4.91
CA ALA A 90 1.21 5.89 -3.64
C ALA A 90 2.20 4.93 -3.02
N VAL A 91 3.29 5.46 -2.50
CA VAL A 91 4.15 4.76 -1.55
C VAL A 91 3.75 5.24 -0.17
N ILE A 92 3.10 4.36 0.61
CA ILE A 92 2.70 4.65 1.98
C ILE A 92 3.71 4.03 2.93
N THR A 93 4.32 4.86 3.74
CA THR A 93 5.50 4.51 4.55
C THR A 93 5.45 5.20 5.90
N PRO A 94 6.01 4.59 6.97
CA PRO A 94 6.14 5.25 8.26
C PRO A 94 7.18 6.39 8.26
N SER A 95 8.02 6.47 7.23
CA SER A 95 9.10 7.45 7.12
C SER A 95 9.15 8.11 5.72
N PRO A 96 8.19 8.99 5.37
CA PRO A 96 8.03 9.52 4.00
C PRO A 96 9.28 10.23 3.49
N ARG A 97 9.91 11.10 4.29
CA ARG A 97 11.11 11.84 3.87
C ARG A 97 12.27 10.92 3.50
N ARG A 98 12.50 9.88 4.31
CA ARG A 98 13.57 8.91 4.08
C ARG A 98 13.29 8.08 2.83
N THR A 99 12.07 7.61 2.70
CA THR A 99 11.62 6.81 1.54
C THR A 99 11.71 7.63 0.25
N GLU A 100 11.23 8.86 0.27
CA GLU A 100 11.30 9.76 -0.87
C GLU A 100 12.76 10.02 -1.30
N ALA A 101 13.66 10.25 -0.36
CA ALA A 101 15.08 10.45 -0.66
C ALA A 101 15.71 9.23 -1.36
N LEU A 102 15.31 8.00 -1.02
CA LEU A 102 15.76 6.79 -1.70
C LEU A 102 15.22 6.69 -3.14
N LEU A 103 13.96 7.05 -3.34
CA LEU A 103 13.32 7.02 -4.67
C LEU A 103 13.85 8.12 -5.59
N ARG A 104 14.20 9.29 -5.06
CA ARG A 104 14.77 10.42 -5.83
C ARG A 104 16.14 10.17 -6.41
N GLN A 105 16.78 9.07 -6.08
CA GLN A 105 18.02 8.64 -6.74
C GLN A 105 17.78 8.11 -8.18
N ASP A 106 16.52 7.86 -8.53
CA ASP A 106 16.12 7.45 -9.88
C ASP A 106 15.43 8.64 -10.59
N PRO A 107 15.99 9.14 -11.72
CA PRO A 107 15.43 10.27 -12.45
C PRO A 107 14.00 10.06 -12.97
N ASP A 108 13.65 8.83 -13.36
CA ASP A 108 12.32 8.51 -13.86
C ASP A 108 11.29 8.58 -12.74
N LEU A 109 11.66 8.15 -11.53
CA LEU A 109 10.81 8.28 -10.36
C LEU A 109 10.67 9.73 -9.91
N VAL A 110 11.73 10.54 -10.02
CA VAL A 110 11.66 11.99 -9.76
C VAL A 110 10.63 12.64 -10.68
N ALA A 111 10.69 12.35 -11.99
CA ALA A 111 9.73 12.87 -12.95
C ALA A 111 8.28 12.49 -12.62
N ALA A 112 8.05 11.26 -12.12
CA ALA A 112 6.73 10.80 -11.70
C ALA A 112 6.21 11.48 -10.41
N MET A 113 7.12 11.97 -9.56
CA MET A 113 6.76 12.72 -8.34
C MET A 113 6.48 14.20 -8.61
N GLU A 114 6.92 14.73 -9.75
CA GLU A 114 6.62 16.10 -10.14
C GLU A 114 5.16 16.21 -10.61
N ALA A 115 4.48 17.26 -10.15
CA ALA A 115 3.10 17.50 -10.52
C ALA A 115 2.98 18.67 -11.46
N PRO A 116 2.11 18.59 -12.47
CA PRO A 116 1.75 19.75 -13.27
C PRO A 116 1.21 20.89 -12.38
N GLY A 117 1.82 22.07 -12.47
CA GLY A 117 1.38 23.24 -11.69
C GLY A 117 1.76 23.24 -10.21
N GLY A 118 2.65 22.33 -9.77
CA GLY A 118 3.20 22.31 -8.40
C GLY A 118 2.28 21.71 -7.34
N ASP A 119 1.11 21.18 -7.70
CA ASP A 119 0.24 20.47 -6.78
C ASP A 119 0.70 19.02 -6.60
N VAL A 120 1.50 18.76 -5.56
CA VAL A 120 2.08 17.45 -5.26
C VAL A 120 1.01 16.37 -5.13
N LEU A 121 -0.21 16.71 -4.68
CA LEU A 121 -1.31 15.73 -4.57
C LEU A 121 -1.81 15.24 -5.93
N ARG A 122 -1.44 15.89 -7.01
CA ARG A 122 -1.76 15.50 -8.39
C ARG A 122 -0.64 14.76 -9.11
N SER A 123 0.50 14.56 -8.44
CA SER A 123 1.59 13.76 -9.02
C SER A 123 1.14 12.33 -9.28
N ARG A 124 1.75 11.69 -10.26
CA ARG A 124 1.52 10.27 -10.56
C ARG A 124 2.02 9.36 -9.43
N LEU A 125 3.17 9.71 -8.85
CA LEU A 125 3.78 9.01 -7.73
C LEU A 125 3.79 9.92 -6.51
N LEU A 126 3.13 9.48 -5.45
CA LEU A 126 3.05 10.19 -4.19
C LEU A 126 3.69 9.36 -3.08
N VAL A 127 4.56 9.99 -2.27
CA VAL A 127 5.16 9.36 -1.09
C VAL A 127 4.59 10.03 0.15
N VAL A 128 3.83 9.27 0.94
CA VAL A 128 3.08 9.81 2.08
C VAL A 128 3.12 8.87 3.28
N ASP A 129 2.81 9.41 4.45
CA ASP A 129 2.44 8.61 5.61
C ASP A 129 0.96 8.17 5.54
N PRO A 130 0.54 7.22 6.40
CA PRO A 130 -0.84 6.77 6.42
C PRO A 130 -1.86 7.88 6.71
N VAL A 131 -1.50 8.86 7.54
CA VAL A 131 -2.42 9.95 7.93
C VAL A 131 -2.75 10.83 6.75
N LEU A 132 -1.74 11.22 5.95
CA LEU A 132 -1.94 12.01 4.73
C LEU A 132 -2.67 11.24 3.63
N SER A 133 -2.65 9.91 3.66
CA SER A 133 -3.38 9.08 2.70
C SER A 133 -4.89 9.02 2.93
N LYS A 134 -5.37 9.46 4.09
CA LYS A 134 -6.80 9.46 4.43
C LYS A 134 -7.60 10.28 3.42
N GLY A 135 -8.70 9.69 2.94
CA GLY A 135 -9.57 10.33 1.95
C GLY A 135 -9.04 10.35 0.52
N LEU A 136 -7.81 9.85 0.28
CA LEU A 136 -7.24 9.71 -1.04
C LEU A 136 -7.41 8.27 -1.55
N GLU A 137 -7.38 8.11 -2.86
CA GLU A 137 -7.42 6.83 -3.53
C GLU A 137 -6.33 6.76 -4.59
N PHE A 138 -5.80 5.56 -4.77
CA PHE A 138 -4.75 5.27 -5.73
C PHE A 138 -5.06 3.97 -6.45
N ASP A 139 -4.63 3.85 -7.69
CA ASP A 139 -4.73 2.58 -8.41
C ASP A 139 -3.86 1.51 -7.71
N VAL A 140 -2.63 1.88 -7.39
CA VAL A 140 -1.66 1.01 -6.72
C VAL A 140 -1.13 1.68 -5.45
N VAL A 141 -1.01 0.90 -4.39
CA VAL A 141 -0.29 1.28 -3.17
C VAL A 141 0.89 0.35 -2.98
N VAL A 142 2.08 0.93 -2.82
CA VAL A 142 3.27 0.25 -2.30
C VAL A 142 3.34 0.56 -0.80
N LEU A 143 3.08 -0.44 0.03
CA LEU A 143 3.05 -0.32 1.49
C LEU A 143 4.38 -0.79 2.06
N VAL A 144 5.08 0.13 2.72
CA VAL A 144 6.41 -0.09 3.28
C VAL A 144 6.34 -0.31 4.79
N ASP A 145 6.99 -1.35 5.27
CA ASP A 145 7.13 -1.67 6.70
C ASP A 145 5.81 -1.57 7.49
N PRO A 146 4.78 -2.35 7.15
CA PRO A 146 3.45 -2.25 7.75
C PRO A 146 3.43 -2.54 9.26
N ALA A 147 4.37 -3.32 9.80
CA ALA A 147 4.47 -3.57 11.23
C ALA A 147 4.71 -2.28 12.02
N GLU A 148 5.58 -1.40 11.55
CA GLU A 148 5.86 -0.11 12.20
C GLU A 148 4.63 0.80 12.20
N ILE A 149 3.85 0.78 11.13
CA ILE A 149 2.58 1.53 11.05
C ILE A 149 1.59 0.96 12.06
N GLY A 150 1.41 -0.36 12.08
CA GLY A 150 0.47 -1.05 12.96
C GLY A 150 0.79 -0.90 14.45
N GLU A 151 2.07 -0.85 14.82
CA GLU A 151 2.52 -0.60 16.19
C GLU A 151 2.14 0.80 16.67
N ARG A 152 2.16 1.79 15.78
CA ARG A 152 1.76 3.16 16.09
C ARG A 152 0.24 3.30 16.13
N SER A 153 -0.45 2.71 15.14
CA SER A 153 -1.90 2.77 15.01
C SER A 153 -2.41 1.67 14.07
N ALA A 154 -3.20 0.74 14.61
CA ALA A 154 -3.90 -0.26 13.79
C ALA A 154 -4.87 0.39 12.80
N GLY A 155 -5.54 1.47 13.20
CA GLY A 155 -6.44 2.22 12.31
C GLY A 155 -5.71 2.85 11.12
N ASP A 156 -4.52 3.38 11.32
CA ASP A 156 -3.71 3.94 10.24
C ASP A 156 -3.22 2.86 9.27
N LEU A 157 -2.88 1.67 9.78
CA LEU A 157 -2.54 0.53 8.93
C LEU A 157 -3.76 0.10 8.08
N TYR A 158 -4.93 0.02 8.69
CA TYR A 158 -6.17 -0.28 7.96
C TYR A 158 -6.46 0.75 6.86
N VAL A 159 -6.31 2.03 7.17
CA VAL A 159 -6.44 3.11 6.18
C VAL A 159 -5.48 2.90 5.02
N ALA A 160 -4.19 2.70 5.30
CA ALA A 160 -3.17 2.50 4.27
C ALA A 160 -3.49 1.30 3.37
N MET A 161 -3.89 0.17 3.95
CA MET A 161 -4.21 -1.06 3.22
C MET A 161 -5.47 -0.94 2.35
N THR A 162 -6.37 -0.02 2.66
CA THR A 162 -7.65 0.16 1.95
C THR A 162 -7.67 1.35 0.98
N ARG A 163 -6.50 1.95 0.71
CA ARG A 163 -6.37 3.03 -0.29
C ARG A 163 -6.30 2.55 -1.74
N PRO A 164 -5.78 1.33 -2.06
CA PRO A 164 -5.69 0.92 -3.45
C PRO A 164 -7.05 0.49 -4.01
N THR A 165 -7.27 0.85 -5.26
CA THR A 165 -8.44 0.40 -6.04
C THR A 165 -8.12 -0.80 -6.92
N ARG A 166 -6.84 -1.10 -7.17
CA ARG A 166 -6.40 -2.18 -8.05
C ARG A 166 -5.43 -3.14 -7.39
N ARG A 167 -4.38 -2.63 -6.73
CA ARG A 167 -3.31 -3.49 -6.24
C ARG A 167 -2.63 -2.94 -4.99
N LEU A 168 -2.38 -3.82 -4.05
CA LEU A 168 -1.56 -3.60 -2.86
C LEU A 168 -0.27 -4.40 -2.99
N ARG A 169 0.86 -3.70 -2.99
CA ARG A 169 2.21 -4.25 -3.01
C ARG A 169 2.89 -3.98 -1.68
N VAL A 170 3.09 -4.99 -0.88
CA VAL A 170 3.70 -4.87 0.45
C VAL A 170 5.18 -5.23 0.38
N VAL A 171 6.03 -4.39 0.94
CA VAL A 171 7.47 -4.63 1.08
C VAL A 171 7.87 -4.33 2.52
N SER A 172 8.40 -5.33 3.22
CA SER A 172 8.73 -5.20 4.64
C SER A 172 10.14 -5.69 4.95
N ARG A 173 10.87 -4.89 5.71
CA ARG A 173 12.14 -5.28 6.35
C ARG A 173 11.94 -5.87 7.74
N LEU A 174 10.79 -5.61 8.33
CA LEU A 174 10.39 -6.10 9.64
C LEU A 174 9.45 -7.30 9.49
N PRO A 175 9.33 -8.16 10.51
CA PRO A 175 8.35 -9.22 10.49
C PRO A 175 6.95 -8.69 10.18
N LEU A 176 6.25 -9.36 9.28
CA LEU A 176 4.92 -8.95 8.85
C LEU A 176 3.90 -9.09 9.98
N PRO A 177 2.93 -8.18 10.10
CA PRO A 177 1.75 -8.41 10.90
C PRO A 177 1.00 -9.66 10.43
N ARG A 178 0.41 -10.40 11.36
CA ARG A 178 -0.49 -11.52 11.00
C ARG A 178 -1.64 -11.01 10.15
N GLY A 179 -1.98 -11.75 9.11
CA GLY A 179 -2.95 -11.34 8.09
C GLY A 179 -2.30 -10.82 6.80
N LEU A 180 -1.03 -10.40 6.84
CA LEU A 180 -0.21 -10.02 5.68
C LEU A 180 0.87 -11.06 5.33
N GLU A 181 0.86 -12.21 5.97
CA GLU A 181 1.82 -13.28 5.66
C GLU A 181 1.68 -13.70 4.19
N PRO A 182 2.81 -14.06 3.50
CA PRO A 182 2.75 -14.58 2.15
C PRO A 182 1.81 -15.79 2.12
N ARG A 183 0.75 -15.70 1.35
CA ARG A 183 -0.14 -16.86 1.15
C ARG A 183 0.60 -17.84 0.25
N SER A 184 0.91 -19.01 0.79
CA SER A 184 1.44 -20.11 -0.02
C SER A 184 0.41 -20.45 -1.09
N SER A 185 0.83 -20.34 -2.35
CA SER A 185 0.04 -20.74 -3.52
C SER A 185 -0.15 -22.24 -3.52
#